data_4a0a28d9f88d1f4afe08f07e88c17c5c
#
_entry.id   4a0a28d9f88d1f4afe08f07e88c17c5c
#
_cell.length_a   1.000
_cell.length_b   1.000
_cell.length_c   1.000
_cell.angle_alpha   90.00
_cell.angle_beta   90.00
_cell.angle_gamma   90.00
#
_symmetry.space_group_name_H-M   'P 1'
#
loop_
_entity.id
_entity.type
_entity.pdbx_description
1 polymer ?
#
loop_
_entity_poly.entity_id
_entity_poly.type
_entity_poly.pdbx_seq_one_letter_code
_entity_poly.pdbx_strand_id
1 'polypeptide(L)'
;MSLPDRVPHDIGAERALLGAVLLSPGVFHLAQGEGFTKEHFFKEASRLIWDVFSYCDRAGSLDVTLVAGRLEELGKLERIGGVVWLLDLSASCPSIHNAKRYVETIMRHARSRALLLAGEQMRHAILSGENPDDAAAIVNRTFAEGQVDPASAEWASDTIDRLRPQFSARQKPDRFLPLESRVLRGMVGGIAKGHILLVVGLPGMGKSVFMDGLCVDLAVEHGISGCLFSLEMSLDAVTERRISRLASVNYGAVQDRQVTDEELFHVDQAMNRLDTAPLMTDEKLYTVHQLCARARAGQREHEWQWIGIDHLHEFRKTDPNMSPQAHMQEVADALHELCKTTKLAVILGAQMNSEARNRKDPRPRLGDVRYGKPVEEKAAVMLGIYRDHVINPSPERRFEVDINAAKSRFGTGGRCIMRWEGHFQRVVDTPIGF
;
A
#
# COMPACT_ATOMS: atom_id res chain seq x y z
N MET A 1 -33.17 -9.93 -14.35
CA MET A 1 -33.41 -8.50 -14.67
C MET A 1 -32.29 -8.07 -15.61
N SER A 2 -32.60 -7.60 -16.82
CA SER A 2 -31.62 -7.24 -17.85
C SER A 2 -30.81 -6.02 -17.44
N LEU A 3 -29.48 -6.04 -17.75
CA LEU A 3 -28.65 -4.85 -17.74
C LEU A 3 -29.35 -3.70 -18.48
N PRO A 4 -29.13 -2.42 -18.08
CA PRO A 4 -29.76 -1.28 -18.73
C PRO A 4 -29.50 -1.28 -20.24
N ASP A 5 -30.41 -0.75 -21.02
CA ASP A 5 -30.46 -0.79 -22.50
C ASP A 5 -29.22 -0.24 -23.23
N ARG A 6 -28.19 0.23 -22.49
CA ARG A 6 -26.89 0.70 -23.02
C ARG A 6 -25.70 0.23 -22.17
N VAL A 7 -25.31 -1.01 -22.41
CA VAL A 7 -24.02 -1.51 -21.86
C VAL A 7 -22.86 -0.74 -22.53
N PRO A 8 -21.93 -0.14 -21.80
CA PRO A 8 -20.82 0.65 -22.37
C PRO A 8 -19.97 -0.17 -23.35
N HIS A 9 -19.89 0.25 -24.62
CA HIS A 9 -19.06 -0.36 -25.65
C HIS A 9 -18.78 0.63 -26.79
N ASP A 10 -17.75 0.35 -27.58
CA ASP A 10 -17.45 1.07 -28.82
C ASP A 10 -16.99 0.05 -29.88
N ILE A 11 -17.95 -0.40 -30.71
CA ILE A 11 -17.69 -1.39 -31.76
C ILE A 11 -16.75 -0.82 -32.83
N GLY A 12 -16.81 0.50 -33.06
CA GLY A 12 -15.93 1.18 -34.01
C GLY A 12 -14.48 1.10 -33.59
N ALA A 13 -14.21 1.38 -32.29
CA ALA A 13 -12.87 1.25 -31.70
C ALA A 13 -12.38 -0.21 -31.72
N GLU A 14 -13.26 -1.20 -31.41
CA GLU A 14 -12.90 -2.62 -31.49
C GLU A 14 -12.48 -3.03 -32.91
N ARG A 15 -13.28 -2.67 -33.92
CA ARG A 15 -12.95 -2.95 -35.33
C ARG A 15 -11.68 -2.25 -35.78
N ALA A 16 -11.51 -0.99 -35.38
CA ALA A 16 -10.33 -0.20 -35.73
C ALA A 16 -9.03 -0.80 -35.12
N LEU A 17 -9.10 -1.29 -33.88
CA LEU A 17 -7.97 -1.95 -33.23
C LEU A 17 -7.61 -3.27 -33.93
N LEU A 18 -8.61 -4.14 -34.20
CA LEU A 18 -8.37 -5.40 -34.88
C LEU A 18 -7.84 -5.18 -36.31
N GLY A 19 -8.37 -4.19 -37.02
CA GLY A 19 -7.88 -3.79 -38.33
C GLY A 19 -6.44 -3.24 -38.27
N ALA A 20 -6.11 -2.46 -37.26
CA ALA A 20 -4.75 -1.95 -37.04
C ALA A 20 -3.73 -3.08 -36.82
N VAL A 21 -4.11 -4.14 -36.11
CA VAL A 21 -3.27 -5.33 -35.89
C VAL A 21 -3.01 -6.07 -37.21
N LEU A 22 -4.03 -6.23 -38.07
CA LEU A 22 -3.89 -6.87 -39.39
C LEU A 22 -3.01 -6.04 -40.35
N LEU A 23 -3.04 -4.71 -40.21
CA LEU A 23 -2.18 -3.81 -41.00
C LEU A 23 -0.74 -3.73 -40.47
N SER A 24 -0.57 -3.89 -39.17
CA SER A 24 0.74 -3.82 -38.51
C SER A 24 0.75 -4.71 -37.25
N PRO A 25 1.39 -5.90 -37.33
CA PRO A 25 1.50 -6.82 -36.18
C PRO A 25 2.08 -6.19 -34.91
N GLY A 26 2.92 -5.16 -35.03
CA GLY A 26 3.46 -4.44 -33.87
C GLY A 26 2.39 -3.79 -32.99
N VAL A 27 1.18 -3.53 -33.52
CA VAL A 27 0.04 -3.03 -32.75
C VAL A 27 -0.45 -4.09 -31.74
N PHE A 28 -0.35 -5.38 -32.08
CA PHE A 28 -0.71 -6.45 -31.16
C PHE A 28 0.20 -6.43 -29.91
N HIS A 29 1.50 -6.31 -30.10
CA HIS A 29 2.45 -6.22 -28.99
C HIS A 29 2.29 -4.91 -28.20
N LEU A 30 2.00 -3.79 -28.89
CA LEU A 30 1.70 -2.53 -28.22
C LEU A 30 0.48 -2.69 -27.28
N ALA A 31 -0.60 -3.29 -27.79
CA ALA A 31 -1.80 -3.50 -26.99
C ALA A 31 -1.55 -4.44 -25.79
N GLN A 32 -0.79 -5.53 -26.00
CA GLN A 32 -0.38 -6.42 -24.90
C GLN A 32 0.47 -5.69 -23.85
N GLY A 33 1.37 -4.82 -24.29
CA GLY A 33 2.20 -3.97 -23.41
C GLY A 33 1.36 -3.01 -22.54
N GLU A 34 0.22 -2.55 -23.07
CA GLU A 34 -0.76 -1.77 -22.31
C GLU A 34 -1.70 -2.64 -21.41
N GLY A 35 -1.43 -3.94 -21.29
CA GLY A 35 -2.24 -4.88 -20.51
C GLY A 35 -3.56 -5.28 -21.17
N PHE A 36 -3.70 -5.05 -22.47
CA PHE A 36 -4.93 -5.37 -23.21
C PHE A 36 -5.09 -6.88 -23.40
N THR A 37 -6.26 -7.40 -23.09
CA THR A 37 -6.64 -8.81 -23.25
C THR A 37 -7.96 -8.94 -24.02
N LYS A 38 -8.30 -10.16 -24.44
CA LYS A 38 -9.55 -10.42 -25.15
C LYS A 38 -10.82 -10.08 -24.34
N GLU A 39 -10.73 -10.15 -23.03
CA GLU A 39 -11.83 -9.87 -22.10
C GLU A 39 -12.28 -8.41 -22.16
N HIS A 40 -11.40 -7.50 -22.62
CA HIS A 40 -11.75 -6.11 -22.82
C HIS A 40 -12.73 -5.86 -23.97
N PHE A 41 -12.79 -6.75 -24.95
CA PHE A 41 -13.77 -6.64 -26.04
C PHE A 41 -15.20 -6.90 -25.56
N PHE A 42 -16.14 -6.17 -26.14
CA PHE A 42 -17.56 -6.40 -25.93
C PHE A 42 -18.08 -7.53 -26.83
N LYS A 43 -17.71 -7.50 -28.12
CA LYS A 43 -18.17 -8.49 -29.11
C LYS A 43 -17.43 -9.81 -28.99
N GLU A 44 -18.16 -10.92 -28.95
CA GLU A 44 -17.61 -12.28 -28.95
C GLU A 44 -16.73 -12.56 -30.18
N ALA A 45 -17.14 -12.04 -31.36
CA ALA A 45 -16.34 -12.14 -32.56
C ALA A 45 -14.97 -11.46 -32.42
N SER A 46 -14.91 -10.28 -31.78
CA SER A 46 -13.63 -9.58 -31.52
C SER A 46 -12.73 -10.37 -30.57
N ARG A 47 -13.29 -11.00 -29.55
CA ARG A 47 -12.56 -11.87 -28.61
C ARG A 47 -11.95 -13.08 -29.33
N LEU A 48 -12.75 -13.71 -30.20
CA LEU A 48 -12.31 -14.86 -30.99
C LEU A 48 -11.13 -14.49 -31.90
N ILE A 49 -11.21 -13.36 -32.60
CA ILE A 49 -10.15 -12.91 -33.49
C ILE A 49 -8.87 -12.61 -32.70
N TRP A 50 -9.00 -11.99 -31.53
CA TRP A 50 -7.85 -11.74 -30.65
C TRP A 50 -7.15 -13.02 -30.21
N ASP A 51 -7.91 -14.09 -29.90
CA ASP A 51 -7.35 -15.41 -29.60
C ASP A 51 -6.59 -15.98 -30.82
N VAL A 52 -7.14 -15.80 -32.01
CA VAL A 52 -6.46 -16.24 -33.25
C VAL A 52 -5.22 -15.40 -33.50
N PHE A 53 -5.23 -14.09 -33.26
CA PHE A 53 -4.03 -13.25 -33.34
C PHE A 53 -2.95 -13.75 -32.37
N SER A 54 -3.32 -14.06 -31.13
CA SER A 54 -2.39 -14.63 -30.14
C SER A 54 -1.78 -15.97 -30.56
N TYR A 55 -2.54 -16.78 -31.31
CA TYR A 55 -2.05 -18.04 -31.87
C TYR A 55 -1.09 -17.80 -33.04
N CYS A 56 -1.45 -16.96 -34.00
CA CYS A 56 -0.64 -16.65 -35.19
C CYS A 56 0.67 -15.94 -34.80
N ASP A 57 0.62 -15.04 -33.84
CA ASP A 57 1.80 -14.34 -33.33
C ASP A 57 2.83 -15.33 -32.74
N ARG A 58 2.36 -16.28 -31.92
CA ARG A 58 3.23 -17.36 -31.38
C ARG A 58 3.78 -18.28 -32.45
N ALA A 59 3.08 -18.42 -33.59
CA ALA A 59 3.57 -19.18 -34.75
C ALA A 59 4.56 -18.38 -35.60
N GLY A 60 4.83 -17.12 -35.27
CA GLY A 60 5.87 -16.29 -35.89
C GLY A 60 5.40 -15.41 -37.05
N SER A 61 4.10 -15.41 -37.38
CA SER A 61 3.55 -14.50 -38.40
C SER A 61 2.08 -14.20 -38.12
N LEU A 62 1.71 -12.93 -38.26
CA LEU A 62 0.36 -12.45 -38.09
C LEU A 62 -0.06 -11.66 -39.34
N ASP A 63 -0.77 -12.34 -40.23
CA ASP A 63 -1.33 -11.75 -41.45
C ASP A 63 -2.75 -12.27 -41.73
N VAL A 64 -3.47 -11.61 -42.64
CA VAL A 64 -4.86 -11.93 -42.96
C VAL A 64 -5.06 -13.37 -43.42
N THR A 65 -4.09 -13.92 -44.18
CA THR A 65 -4.16 -15.27 -44.74
C THR A 65 -4.06 -16.33 -43.66
N LEU A 66 -3.10 -16.19 -42.77
CA LEU A 66 -2.91 -17.10 -41.64
C LEU A 66 -4.05 -17.03 -40.63
N VAL A 67 -4.56 -15.83 -40.38
CA VAL A 67 -5.74 -15.63 -39.52
C VAL A 67 -6.99 -16.29 -40.12
N ALA A 68 -7.21 -16.14 -41.45
CA ALA A 68 -8.32 -16.79 -42.15
C ALA A 68 -8.16 -18.31 -42.10
N GLY A 69 -6.98 -18.85 -42.44
CA GLY A 69 -6.72 -20.29 -42.37
C GLY A 69 -6.97 -20.87 -40.96
N ARG A 70 -6.54 -20.19 -39.92
CA ARG A 70 -6.76 -20.63 -38.54
C ARG A 70 -8.25 -20.60 -38.17
N LEU A 71 -8.99 -19.59 -38.60
CA LEU A 71 -10.45 -19.50 -38.40
C LEU A 71 -11.21 -20.61 -39.18
N GLU A 72 -10.72 -20.99 -40.36
CA GLU A 72 -11.26 -22.08 -41.15
C GLU A 72 -11.04 -23.44 -40.47
N GLU A 73 -9.82 -23.71 -40.01
CA GLU A 73 -9.49 -24.90 -39.18
C GLU A 73 -10.41 -25.04 -37.96
N LEU A 74 -10.76 -23.92 -37.34
CA LEU A 74 -11.70 -23.88 -36.20
C LEU A 74 -13.15 -23.95 -36.58
N GLY A 75 -13.50 -23.99 -37.89
CA GLY A 75 -14.86 -23.99 -38.39
C GLY A 75 -15.64 -22.70 -38.07
N LYS A 76 -14.92 -21.58 -37.86
CA LYS A 76 -15.52 -20.31 -37.39
C LYS A 76 -15.45 -19.19 -38.43
N LEU A 77 -14.77 -19.38 -39.54
CA LEU A 77 -14.55 -18.34 -40.56
C LEU A 77 -15.88 -17.80 -41.10
N GLU A 78 -16.82 -18.70 -41.51
CA GLU A 78 -18.12 -18.30 -42.02
C GLU A 78 -18.98 -17.58 -40.98
N ARG A 79 -18.88 -17.95 -39.69
CA ARG A 79 -19.65 -17.33 -38.60
C ARG A 79 -19.28 -15.87 -38.38
N ILE A 80 -18.08 -15.45 -38.73
CA ILE A 80 -17.65 -14.05 -38.59
C ILE A 80 -17.83 -13.24 -39.86
N GLY A 81 -18.27 -13.85 -40.98
CA GLY A 81 -18.51 -13.18 -42.26
C GLY A 81 -17.48 -13.47 -43.35
N GLY A 82 -16.68 -14.54 -43.17
CA GLY A 82 -15.70 -15.00 -44.18
C GLY A 82 -14.45 -14.11 -44.29
N VAL A 83 -13.64 -14.40 -45.30
CA VAL A 83 -12.40 -13.63 -45.58
C VAL A 83 -12.70 -12.17 -45.93
N VAL A 84 -13.85 -11.90 -46.57
CA VAL A 84 -14.28 -10.54 -46.96
C VAL A 84 -14.37 -9.67 -45.70
N TRP A 85 -14.92 -10.21 -44.61
CA TRP A 85 -15.05 -9.47 -43.35
C TRP A 85 -13.68 -9.15 -42.70
N LEU A 86 -12.68 -10.03 -42.82
CA LEU A 86 -11.34 -9.74 -42.36
C LEU A 86 -10.65 -8.62 -43.17
N LEU A 87 -10.92 -8.58 -44.49
CA LEU A 87 -10.44 -7.49 -45.34
C LEU A 87 -11.11 -6.16 -45.01
N ASP A 88 -12.43 -6.17 -44.79
CA ASP A 88 -13.21 -5.01 -44.34
C ASP A 88 -12.73 -4.52 -42.95
N LEU A 89 -12.27 -5.44 -42.10
CA LEU A 89 -11.72 -5.10 -40.80
C LEU A 89 -10.41 -4.28 -40.96
N SER A 90 -9.52 -4.70 -41.87
CA SER A 90 -8.32 -3.92 -42.20
C SER A 90 -8.66 -2.53 -42.73
N ALA A 91 -9.68 -2.43 -43.58
CA ALA A 91 -10.16 -1.16 -44.08
C ALA A 91 -10.87 -0.28 -43.04
N SER A 92 -11.30 -0.87 -41.93
CA SER A 92 -11.97 -0.15 -40.81
C SER A 92 -11.00 0.64 -39.92
N CYS A 93 -9.67 0.50 -40.10
CA CYS A 93 -8.69 1.24 -39.37
C CYS A 93 -8.36 2.57 -40.06
N PRO A 94 -8.79 3.73 -39.53
CA PRO A 94 -8.49 5.01 -40.18
C PRO A 94 -6.99 5.40 -40.06
N SER A 95 -6.32 4.96 -38.99
CA SER A 95 -4.90 5.23 -38.77
C SER A 95 -4.33 4.29 -37.72
N ILE A 96 -3.24 3.61 -38.07
CA ILE A 96 -2.44 2.77 -37.15
C ILE A 96 -1.87 3.58 -35.99
N HIS A 97 -1.53 4.86 -36.22
CA HIS A 97 -0.99 5.75 -35.19
C HIS A 97 -1.96 5.98 -34.04
N ASN A 98 -3.26 5.77 -34.22
CA ASN A 98 -4.29 5.89 -33.21
C ASN A 98 -4.51 4.58 -32.40
N ALA A 99 -3.73 3.53 -32.64
CA ALA A 99 -3.93 2.23 -32.01
C ALA A 99 -3.98 2.30 -30.49
N LYS A 100 -3.08 3.06 -29.84
CA LYS A 100 -3.09 3.30 -28.40
C LYS A 100 -4.42 3.89 -27.91
N ARG A 101 -4.95 4.86 -28.63
CA ARG A 101 -6.24 5.49 -28.31
C ARG A 101 -7.43 4.53 -28.43
N TYR A 102 -7.38 3.60 -29.41
CA TYR A 102 -8.40 2.54 -29.50
C TYR A 102 -8.32 1.61 -28.30
N VAL A 103 -7.12 1.16 -27.93
CA VAL A 103 -6.89 0.34 -26.72
C VAL A 103 -7.46 1.03 -25.48
N GLU A 104 -7.09 2.29 -25.21
CA GLU A 104 -7.58 3.07 -24.06
C GLU A 104 -9.12 3.19 -24.06
N THR A 105 -9.72 3.41 -25.22
CA THR A 105 -11.19 3.54 -25.35
C THR A 105 -11.88 2.22 -25.00
N ILE A 106 -11.40 1.10 -25.54
CA ILE A 106 -11.99 -0.22 -25.29
C ILE A 106 -11.82 -0.61 -23.82
N MET A 107 -10.62 -0.42 -23.23
CA MET A 107 -10.35 -0.70 -21.83
C MET A 107 -11.23 0.13 -20.89
N ARG A 108 -11.42 1.42 -21.19
CA ARG A 108 -12.33 2.28 -20.42
C ARG A 108 -13.77 1.74 -20.42
N HIS A 109 -14.29 1.31 -21.57
CA HIS A 109 -15.62 0.71 -21.65
C HIS A 109 -15.70 -0.65 -20.96
N ALA A 110 -14.65 -1.47 -21.05
CA ALA A 110 -14.56 -2.74 -20.33
C ALA A 110 -14.60 -2.52 -18.81
N ARG A 111 -13.85 -1.54 -18.32
CA ARG A 111 -13.86 -1.14 -16.89
C ARG A 111 -15.26 -0.66 -16.45
N SER A 112 -15.94 0.13 -17.28
CA SER A 112 -17.31 0.57 -16.98
C SER A 112 -18.27 -0.62 -16.88
N ARG A 113 -18.13 -1.63 -17.75
CA ARG A 113 -18.92 -2.87 -17.68
C ARG A 113 -18.65 -3.66 -16.40
N ALA A 114 -17.36 -3.81 -16.03
CA ALA A 114 -16.97 -4.52 -14.83
C ALA A 114 -17.56 -3.85 -13.57
N LEU A 115 -17.54 -2.52 -13.50
CA LEU A 115 -18.13 -1.76 -12.39
C LEU A 115 -19.65 -1.87 -12.33
N LEU A 116 -20.32 -1.88 -13.48
CA LEU A 116 -21.79 -2.11 -13.54
C LEU A 116 -22.12 -3.50 -13.01
N LEU A 117 -21.37 -4.52 -13.43
CA LEU A 117 -21.56 -5.91 -12.97
C LEU A 117 -21.31 -6.03 -11.47
N ALA A 118 -20.21 -5.44 -10.96
CA ALA A 118 -19.90 -5.42 -9.53
C ALA A 118 -20.98 -4.69 -8.71
N GLY A 119 -21.54 -3.59 -9.25
CA GLY A 119 -22.66 -2.89 -8.63
C GLY A 119 -23.94 -3.74 -8.55
N GLU A 120 -24.24 -4.51 -9.59
CA GLU A 120 -25.37 -5.46 -9.57
C GLU A 120 -25.14 -6.62 -8.60
N GLN A 121 -23.93 -7.15 -8.52
CA GLN A 121 -23.57 -8.18 -7.55
C GLN A 121 -23.70 -7.65 -6.12
N MET A 122 -23.20 -6.43 -5.84
CA MET A 122 -23.38 -5.76 -4.56
C MET A 122 -24.85 -5.58 -4.20
N ARG A 123 -25.66 -5.10 -5.15
CA ARG A 123 -27.11 -4.95 -4.95
C ARG A 123 -27.77 -6.28 -4.61
N HIS A 124 -27.41 -7.35 -5.33
CA HIS A 124 -27.94 -8.69 -5.08
C HIS A 124 -27.54 -9.21 -3.70
N ALA A 125 -26.28 -9.06 -3.30
CA ALA A 125 -25.76 -9.47 -2.00
C ALA A 125 -26.50 -8.76 -0.85
N ILE A 126 -26.71 -7.44 -0.96
CA ILE A 126 -27.47 -6.66 0.03
C ILE A 126 -28.92 -7.15 0.12
N LEU A 127 -29.58 -7.40 -1.01
CA LEU A 127 -30.97 -7.88 -1.03
C LEU A 127 -31.13 -9.31 -0.52
N SER A 128 -30.05 -10.11 -0.59
CA SER A 128 -29.98 -11.47 -0.03
C SER A 128 -29.67 -11.49 1.47
N GLY A 129 -29.46 -10.33 2.10
CA GLY A 129 -29.17 -10.21 3.54
C GLY A 129 -27.70 -10.43 3.90
N GLU A 130 -26.80 -10.37 2.94
CA GLU A 130 -25.35 -10.40 3.22
C GLU A 130 -24.91 -9.11 3.92
N ASN A 131 -23.75 -9.18 4.62
CA ASN A 131 -23.20 -8.02 5.30
C ASN A 131 -22.88 -6.89 4.29
N PRO A 132 -23.36 -5.66 4.51
CA PRO A 132 -23.08 -4.53 3.61
C PRO A 132 -21.60 -4.26 3.35
N ASP A 133 -20.72 -4.52 4.34
CA ASP A 133 -19.27 -4.34 4.20
C ASP A 133 -18.67 -5.37 3.23
N ASP A 134 -19.16 -6.62 3.25
CA ASP A 134 -18.73 -7.68 2.34
C ASP A 134 -19.22 -7.40 0.92
N ALA A 135 -20.46 -6.94 0.79
CA ALA A 135 -21.02 -6.52 -0.49
C ALA A 135 -20.25 -5.34 -1.10
N ALA A 136 -19.80 -4.37 -0.28
CA ALA A 136 -18.96 -3.25 -0.74
C ALA A 136 -17.56 -3.71 -1.19
N ALA A 137 -17.02 -4.78 -0.57
CA ALA A 137 -15.71 -5.34 -0.94
C ALA A 137 -15.69 -5.82 -2.41
N ILE A 138 -16.81 -6.27 -2.97
CA ILE A 138 -16.95 -6.68 -4.38
C ILE A 138 -16.58 -5.52 -5.32
N VAL A 139 -17.18 -4.35 -5.09
CA VAL A 139 -16.93 -3.14 -5.90
C VAL A 139 -15.50 -2.66 -5.72
N ASN A 140 -15.00 -2.64 -4.47
CA ASN A 140 -13.64 -2.21 -4.16
C ASN A 140 -12.58 -3.10 -4.84
N ARG A 141 -12.79 -4.43 -4.90
CA ARG A 141 -11.90 -5.35 -5.62
C ARG A 141 -11.88 -5.02 -7.12
N THR A 142 -13.05 -4.83 -7.74
CA THR A 142 -13.15 -4.48 -9.16
C THR A 142 -12.48 -3.13 -9.46
N PHE A 143 -12.54 -2.18 -8.53
CA PHE A 143 -11.82 -0.91 -8.66
C PHE A 143 -10.30 -1.11 -8.63
N ALA A 144 -9.79 -1.96 -7.74
CA ALA A 144 -8.36 -2.24 -7.62
C ALA A 144 -7.81 -2.98 -8.84
N GLU A 145 -8.52 -4.01 -9.31
CA GLU A 145 -8.13 -4.81 -10.48
C GLU A 145 -8.11 -3.98 -11.79
N GLY A 146 -8.94 -2.94 -11.88
CA GLY A 146 -8.99 -2.03 -13.04
C GLY A 146 -7.91 -0.94 -13.06
N GLN A 147 -7.03 -0.86 -12.07
CA GLN A 147 -5.94 0.10 -12.00
C GLN A 147 -4.59 -0.54 -12.40
N VAL A 148 -4.50 -1.17 -13.55
CA VAL A 148 -3.19 -1.38 -14.17
C VAL A 148 -2.80 -0.01 -14.75
N ASP A 149 -1.85 0.66 -14.10
CA ASP A 149 -1.24 1.88 -14.64
C ASP A 149 -0.28 1.45 -15.76
N PRO A 150 -0.62 1.67 -17.03
CA PRO A 150 0.24 1.29 -18.15
C PRO A 150 1.54 2.09 -18.18
N ALA A 151 1.65 3.16 -17.41
CA ALA A 151 2.81 4.04 -17.33
C ALA A 151 3.88 3.60 -16.32
N SER A 152 3.83 2.36 -15.80
CA SER A 152 4.78 1.93 -14.76
C SER A 152 6.22 1.66 -15.26
N ALA A 153 6.43 1.55 -16.57
CA ALA A 153 7.77 1.42 -17.18
C ALA A 153 8.20 2.76 -17.78
N GLU A 154 9.22 3.37 -17.18
CA GLU A 154 9.84 4.62 -17.63
C GLU A 154 11.24 4.31 -18.21
N TRP A 155 11.61 4.93 -19.33
CA TRP A 155 12.95 4.82 -19.85
C TRP A 155 13.96 5.47 -18.89
N ALA A 156 15.16 4.91 -18.79
CA ALA A 156 16.22 5.51 -17.95
C ALA A 156 16.54 6.94 -18.37
N SER A 157 16.43 7.27 -19.67
CA SER A 157 16.57 8.64 -20.19
C SER A 157 15.59 9.61 -19.54
N ASP A 158 14.29 9.25 -19.48
CA ASP A 158 13.25 10.11 -18.94
C ASP A 158 13.44 10.34 -17.43
N THR A 159 13.82 9.27 -16.71
CA THR A 159 14.22 9.35 -15.32
C THR A 159 15.44 10.27 -15.12
N ILE A 160 16.47 10.15 -15.96
CA ILE A 160 17.67 10.98 -15.92
C ILE A 160 17.33 12.45 -16.18
N ASP A 161 16.50 12.75 -17.18
CA ASP A 161 16.10 14.11 -17.53
C ASP A 161 15.33 14.77 -16.38
N ARG A 162 14.50 14.03 -15.67
CA ARG A 162 13.80 14.49 -14.47
C ARG A 162 14.72 14.72 -13.27
N LEU A 163 15.75 13.89 -13.11
CA LEU A 163 16.68 13.96 -11.97
C LEU A 163 17.81 14.98 -12.19
N ARG A 164 18.26 15.19 -13.42
CA ARG A 164 19.38 16.08 -13.76
C ARG A 164 19.26 17.49 -13.16
N PRO A 165 18.11 18.21 -13.25
CA PRO A 165 17.94 19.50 -12.62
C PRO A 165 18.09 19.47 -11.10
N GLN A 166 17.60 18.39 -10.46
CA GLN A 166 17.66 18.23 -9.00
C GLN A 166 19.12 18.05 -8.53
N PHE A 167 19.93 17.29 -9.28
CA PHE A 167 21.36 17.14 -8.99
C PHE A 167 22.10 18.46 -9.20
N SER A 168 21.82 19.18 -10.28
CA SER A 168 22.43 20.50 -10.57
C SER A 168 22.10 21.53 -9.49
N ALA A 169 20.87 21.53 -8.98
CA ALA A 169 20.42 22.39 -7.91
C ALA A 169 20.82 21.90 -6.51
N ARG A 170 21.48 20.75 -6.38
CA ARG A 170 21.78 20.05 -5.10
C ARG A 170 20.55 19.89 -4.22
N GLN A 171 19.38 19.73 -4.82
CA GLN A 171 18.11 19.57 -4.12
C GLN A 171 18.06 18.22 -3.42
N LYS A 172 17.75 18.22 -2.10
CA LYS A 172 17.53 16.96 -1.37
C LYS A 172 16.28 16.27 -1.92
N PRO A 173 16.36 14.94 -2.17
CA PRO A 173 15.18 14.22 -2.65
C PRO A 173 14.08 14.21 -1.58
N ASP A 174 12.85 14.55 -1.98
CA ASP A 174 11.63 14.48 -1.13
C ASP A 174 11.07 13.06 -1.03
N ARG A 175 11.92 12.09 -0.76
CA ARG A 175 11.54 10.66 -0.62
C ARG A 175 11.50 10.15 0.81
N PHE A 176 11.91 10.98 1.77
CA PHE A 176 11.95 10.61 3.18
C PHE A 176 11.23 11.64 4.04
N LEU A 177 10.41 11.15 4.96
CA LEU A 177 9.97 11.93 6.10
C LEU A 177 11.09 11.96 7.14
N PRO A 178 11.24 13.06 7.89
CA PRO A 178 12.33 13.23 8.85
C PRO A 178 12.22 12.27 10.03
N LEU A 179 13.36 12.01 10.66
CA LEU A 179 13.49 11.36 11.96
C LEU A 179 14.19 12.35 12.90
N GLU A 180 13.66 12.57 14.10
CA GLU A 180 14.31 13.42 15.11
C GLU A 180 15.62 12.81 15.58
N SER A 181 15.63 11.52 15.87
CA SER A 181 16.82 10.81 16.25
C SER A 181 17.89 10.84 15.16
N ARG A 182 19.05 11.44 15.47
CA ARG A 182 20.20 11.47 14.57
C ARG A 182 20.77 10.08 14.33
N VAL A 183 20.75 9.25 15.36
CA VAL A 183 21.27 7.89 15.30
C VAL A 183 20.42 7.03 14.38
N LEU A 184 19.10 7.06 14.54
CA LEU A 184 18.17 6.33 13.66
C LEU A 184 18.26 6.84 12.22
N ARG A 185 18.41 8.15 12.02
CA ARG A 185 18.59 8.74 10.69
C ARG A 185 19.84 8.20 9.99
N GLY A 186 20.95 8.04 10.72
CA GLY A 186 22.16 7.40 10.20
C GLY A 186 21.96 5.94 9.82
N MET A 187 21.15 5.19 10.59
CA MET A 187 20.91 3.76 10.38
C MET A 187 19.95 3.48 9.22
N VAL A 188 18.92 4.29 9.05
CA VAL A 188 17.81 3.97 8.09
C VAL A 188 17.53 5.07 7.07
N GLY A 189 18.19 6.23 7.16
CA GLY A 189 18.06 7.35 6.23
C GLY A 189 16.86 8.26 6.49
N GLY A 190 15.76 7.73 7.00
CA GLY A 190 14.47 8.39 7.24
C GLY A 190 13.31 7.42 7.05
N ILE A 191 12.08 7.91 7.21
CA ILE A 191 10.87 7.13 6.94
C ILE A 191 10.52 7.32 5.45
N ALA A 192 10.74 6.27 4.66
CA ALA A 192 10.61 6.36 3.21
C ALA A 192 9.15 6.46 2.77
N LYS A 193 8.80 7.52 2.01
CA LYS A 193 7.49 7.67 1.37
C LYS A 193 7.25 6.52 0.39
N GLY A 194 6.03 5.99 0.38
CA GLY A 194 5.66 4.86 -0.47
C GLY A 194 6.21 3.52 -0.01
N HIS A 195 6.62 3.40 1.27
CA HIS A 195 7.21 2.17 1.81
C HIS A 195 6.72 1.89 3.24
N ILE A 196 6.91 0.63 3.66
CA ILE A 196 6.60 0.17 5.02
C ILE A 196 7.88 0.22 5.86
N LEU A 197 7.81 0.94 7.00
CA LEU A 197 8.72 0.83 8.12
C LEU A 197 8.06 -0.07 9.16
N LEU A 198 8.64 -1.26 9.37
CA LEU A 198 8.13 -2.26 10.30
C LEU A 198 8.84 -2.14 11.65
N VAL A 199 8.09 -2.02 12.73
CA VAL A 199 8.59 -1.96 14.11
C VAL A 199 8.19 -3.25 14.83
N VAL A 200 9.18 -4.01 15.27
CA VAL A 200 8.99 -5.37 15.80
C VAL A 200 9.54 -5.50 17.20
N GLY A 201 8.84 -6.20 18.08
CA GLY A 201 9.29 -6.48 19.43
C GLY A 201 8.39 -7.45 20.16
N LEU A 202 8.91 -8.06 21.21
CA LEU A 202 8.12 -8.85 22.16
C LEU A 202 7.11 -7.94 22.89
N PRO A 203 6.03 -8.49 23.46
CA PRO A 203 5.15 -7.73 24.34
C PRO A 203 5.91 -7.05 25.49
N GLY A 204 5.54 -5.82 25.82
CA GLY A 204 6.15 -5.04 26.89
C GLY A 204 7.49 -4.38 26.58
N MET A 205 8.04 -4.52 25.36
CA MET A 205 9.31 -3.89 24.97
C MET A 205 9.21 -2.40 24.63
N GLY A 206 8.02 -1.82 24.61
CA GLY A 206 7.83 -0.40 24.29
C GLY A 206 7.63 -0.08 22.82
N LYS A 207 7.22 -1.06 22.01
CA LYS A 207 6.94 -0.92 20.58
C LYS A 207 5.96 0.23 20.29
N SER A 208 4.77 0.21 20.92
CA SER A 208 3.73 1.25 20.76
C SER A 208 4.22 2.63 21.17
N VAL A 209 5.00 2.72 22.27
CA VAL A 209 5.61 3.98 22.72
C VAL A 209 6.59 4.53 21.68
N PHE A 210 7.42 3.67 21.10
CA PHE A 210 8.38 4.06 20.07
C PHE A 210 7.67 4.51 18.79
N MET A 211 6.66 3.75 18.35
CA MET A 211 5.90 4.06 17.13
C MET A 211 5.10 5.36 17.26
N ASP A 212 4.34 5.51 18.34
CA ASP A 212 3.58 6.74 18.60
C ASP A 212 4.54 7.94 18.73
N GLY A 213 5.73 7.72 19.30
CA GLY A 213 6.79 8.73 19.32
C GLY A 213 7.18 9.22 17.93
N LEU A 214 7.37 8.32 16.96
CA LEU A 214 7.65 8.70 15.57
C LEU A 214 6.49 9.48 14.94
N CYS A 215 5.24 9.08 15.23
CA CYS A 215 4.03 9.77 14.75
C CYS A 215 3.91 11.19 15.32
N VAL A 216 4.15 11.34 16.63
CA VAL A 216 4.15 12.64 17.31
C VAL A 216 5.23 13.55 16.76
N ASP A 217 6.46 13.04 16.59
CA ASP A 217 7.57 13.82 16.05
C ASP A 217 7.25 14.32 14.63
N LEU A 218 6.67 13.48 13.77
CA LEU A 218 6.26 13.88 12.42
C LEU A 218 5.21 15.00 12.43
N ALA A 219 4.20 14.88 13.29
CA ALA A 219 3.09 15.82 13.31
C ALA A 219 3.39 17.09 14.11
N VAL A 220 3.96 16.94 15.32
CA VAL A 220 4.15 18.06 16.25
C VAL A 220 5.44 18.85 15.96
N GLU A 221 6.56 18.14 15.68
CA GLU A 221 7.84 18.81 15.45
C GLU A 221 8.03 19.24 13.99
N HIS A 222 7.45 18.46 13.04
CA HIS A 222 7.62 18.74 11.60
C HIS A 222 6.36 19.25 10.90
N GLY A 223 5.20 19.29 11.56
CA GLY A 223 3.93 19.73 10.95
C GLY A 223 3.45 18.84 9.80
N ILE A 224 3.84 17.57 9.76
CA ILE A 224 3.52 16.64 8.67
C ILE A 224 2.26 15.86 9.01
N SER A 225 1.20 16.07 8.21
CA SER A 225 -0.11 15.46 8.44
C SER A 225 -0.09 13.94 8.32
N GLY A 226 -0.81 13.27 9.23
CA GLY A 226 -0.98 11.83 9.22
C GLY A 226 -1.94 11.31 10.27
N CYS A 227 -2.11 9.99 10.30
CA CYS A 227 -3.04 9.32 11.21
C CYS A 227 -2.41 8.08 11.85
N LEU A 228 -2.62 7.92 13.17
CA LEU A 228 -2.35 6.68 13.87
C LEU A 228 -3.65 5.85 13.97
N PHE A 229 -3.65 4.65 13.40
CA PHE A 229 -4.66 3.63 13.64
C PHE A 229 -4.25 2.83 14.89
N SER A 230 -4.87 3.15 16.03
CA SER A 230 -4.62 2.50 17.32
C SER A 230 -5.62 1.37 17.50
N LEU A 231 -5.29 0.18 16.99
CA LEU A 231 -6.20 -0.96 16.98
C LEU A 231 -6.28 -1.68 18.34
N GLU A 232 -5.36 -1.38 19.27
CA GLU A 232 -5.26 -2.01 20.59
C GLU A 232 -5.67 -1.07 21.73
N MET A 233 -5.42 0.25 21.59
CA MET A 233 -5.61 1.22 22.67
C MET A 233 -6.66 2.26 22.31
N SER A 234 -7.41 2.73 23.34
CA SER A 234 -8.39 3.80 23.21
C SER A 234 -7.73 5.15 22.88
N LEU A 235 -8.51 6.06 22.27
CA LEU A 235 -8.09 7.44 21.98
C LEU A 235 -7.58 8.16 23.21
N ASP A 236 -8.29 8.03 24.34
CA ASP A 236 -7.92 8.67 25.60
C ASP A 236 -6.54 8.19 26.07
N ALA A 237 -6.32 6.87 26.10
CA ALA A 237 -5.06 6.30 26.58
C ALA A 237 -3.87 6.69 25.67
N VAL A 238 -4.07 6.79 24.36
CA VAL A 238 -3.04 7.27 23.42
C VAL A 238 -2.77 8.76 23.65
N THR A 239 -3.82 9.56 23.84
CA THR A 239 -3.70 11.01 24.06
C THR A 239 -3.00 11.31 25.39
N GLU A 240 -3.36 10.62 26.47
CA GLU A 240 -2.68 10.74 27.77
C GLU A 240 -1.18 10.40 27.69
N ARG A 241 -0.84 9.36 26.91
CA ARG A 241 0.57 8.99 26.65
C ARG A 241 1.32 10.13 25.94
N ARG A 242 0.70 10.76 24.94
CA ARG A 242 1.29 11.88 24.20
C ARG A 242 1.44 13.13 25.07
N ILE A 243 0.47 13.42 25.92
CA ILE A 243 0.58 14.50 26.91
C ILE A 243 1.77 14.25 27.84
N SER A 244 1.87 13.05 28.43
CA SER A 244 2.99 12.67 29.30
C SER A 244 4.34 12.85 28.60
N ARG A 245 4.43 12.40 27.32
CA ARG A 245 5.64 12.53 26.48
C ARG A 245 6.05 14.00 26.27
N LEU A 246 5.11 14.85 25.88
CA LEU A 246 5.37 16.23 25.50
C LEU A 246 5.57 17.13 26.71
N ALA A 247 4.81 16.91 27.76
CA ALA A 247 4.91 17.65 29.02
C ALA A 247 6.12 17.23 29.87
N SER A 248 6.69 16.04 29.63
CA SER A 248 7.68 15.40 30.53
C SER A 248 7.13 15.22 31.96
N VAL A 249 5.83 14.89 32.08
CA VAL A 249 5.14 14.58 33.31
C VAL A 249 4.90 13.08 33.41
N ASN A 250 4.96 12.53 34.62
CA ASN A 250 4.78 11.10 34.85
C ASN A 250 3.44 10.60 34.29
N TYR A 251 3.48 9.51 33.49
CA TYR A 251 2.30 8.96 32.82
C TYR A 251 1.20 8.55 33.81
N GLY A 252 1.56 7.94 34.95
CA GLY A 252 0.60 7.63 36.00
C GLY A 252 -0.08 8.88 36.59
N ALA A 253 0.69 9.96 36.83
CA ALA A 253 0.12 11.22 37.30
C ALA A 253 -0.86 11.83 36.27
N VAL A 254 -0.56 11.74 34.98
CA VAL A 254 -1.47 12.18 33.90
C VAL A 254 -2.73 11.33 33.87
N GLN A 255 -2.63 9.99 33.96
CA GLN A 255 -3.78 9.07 33.97
C GLN A 255 -4.69 9.30 35.16
N ASP A 256 -4.10 9.45 36.36
CA ASP A 256 -4.85 9.62 37.60
C ASP A 256 -5.32 11.07 37.84
N ARG A 257 -4.95 12.00 36.92
CA ARG A 257 -5.21 13.45 37.07
C ARG A 257 -4.60 14.02 38.36
N GLN A 258 -3.48 13.42 38.80
CA GLN A 258 -2.74 13.80 40.00
C GLN A 258 -1.44 14.54 39.64
N VAL A 259 -1.58 15.65 38.94
CA VAL A 259 -0.48 16.53 38.55
C VAL A 259 -0.42 17.73 39.52
N THR A 260 0.79 18.21 39.80
CA THR A 260 0.99 19.45 40.57
C THR A 260 0.63 20.68 39.72
N ASP A 261 0.50 21.86 40.33
CA ASP A 261 0.22 23.12 39.61
C ASP A 261 1.32 23.43 38.57
N GLU A 262 2.58 23.13 38.88
CA GLU A 262 3.70 23.30 37.95
C GLU A 262 3.60 22.31 36.76
N GLU A 263 3.32 21.05 37.02
CA GLU A 263 3.12 20.04 35.99
C GLU A 263 1.90 20.34 35.14
N LEU A 264 0.83 20.91 35.72
CA LEU A 264 -0.39 21.30 34.98
C LEU A 264 -0.06 22.33 33.92
N PHE A 265 0.83 23.28 34.18
CA PHE A 265 1.30 24.23 33.16
C PHE A 265 1.96 23.54 31.98
N HIS A 266 2.80 22.54 32.22
CA HIS A 266 3.45 21.74 31.17
C HIS A 266 2.44 20.86 30.41
N VAL A 267 1.46 20.31 31.10
CA VAL A 267 0.34 19.54 30.54
C VAL A 267 -0.47 20.42 29.60
N ASP A 268 -0.83 21.65 30.00
CA ASP A 268 -1.56 22.59 29.17
C ASP A 268 -0.77 22.99 27.90
N GLN A 269 0.52 23.21 28.05
CA GLN A 269 1.39 23.44 26.88
C GLN A 269 1.42 22.25 25.92
N ALA A 270 1.51 21.04 26.44
CA ALA A 270 1.47 19.81 25.64
C ALA A 270 0.14 19.65 24.92
N MET A 271 -0.98 19.90 25.60
CA MET A 271 -2.32 19.87 24.99
C MET A 271 -2.46 20.90 23.86
N ASN A 272 -2.00 22.13 24.06
CA ASN A 272 -2.01 23.17 23.01
C ASN A 272 -1.17 22.78 21.79
N ARG A 273 -0.02 22.10 21.98
CA ARG A 273 0.79 21.58 20.87
C ARG A 273 0.08 20.46 20.11
N LEU A 274 -0.63 19.57 20.81
CA LEU A 274 -1.41 18.50 20.19
C LEU A 274 -2.65 19.04 19.45
N ASP A 275 -3.33 20.03 20.00
CA ASP A 275 -4.52 20.64 19.41
C ASP A 275 -4.23 21.28 18.03
N THR A 276 -3.03 21.84 17.87
CA THR A 276 -2.60 22.47 16.61
C THR A 276 -1.88 21.52 15.66
N ALA A 277 -1.51 20.31 16.11
CA ALA A 277 -0.78 19.36 15.29
C ALA A 277 -1.68 18.67 14.26
N PRO A 278 -1.23 18.47 13.02
CA PRO A 278 -1.99 17.73 12.01
C PRO A 278 -1.93 16.20 12.25
N LEU A 279 -2.32 15.77 13.44
CA LEU A 279 -2.26 14.40 13.95
C LEU A 279 -3.67 13.87 14.22
N MET A 280 -4.10 12.92 13.42
CA MET A 280 -5.34 12.19 13.68
C MET A 280 -5.07 10.85 14.36
N THR A 281 -6.05 10.34 15.10
CA THR A 281 -6.03 9.01 15.69
C THR A 281 -7.37 8.35 15.45
N ASP A 282 -7.35 7.07 15.07
CA ASP A 282 -8.54 6.25 14.82
C ASP A 282 -8.38 4.92 15.58
N GLU A 283 -9.36 4.57 16.42
CA GLU A 283 -9.35 3.34 17.25
C GLU A 283 -10.28 2.25 16.73
N LYS A 284 -10.86 2.45 15.54
CA LYS A 284 -11.78 1.48 14.97
C LYS A 284 -11.03 0.24 14.45
N LEU A 285 -11.59 -0.94 14.72
CA LEU A 285 -11.07 -2.19 14.17
C LEU A 285 -11.49 -2.35 12.70
N TYR A 286 -10.52 -2.55 11.85
CA TYR A 286 -10.67 -2.63 10.40
C TYR A 286 -10.24 -3.98 9.82
N THR A 287 -10.84 -4.36 8.68
CA THR A 287 -10.12 -5.22 7.72
C THR A 287 -9.05 -4.36 7.03
N VAL A 288 -8.03 -5.00 6.45
CA VAL A 288 -6.98 -4.25 5.76
C VAL A 288 -7.52 -3.39 4.61
N HIS A 289 -8.53 -3.86 3.89
CA HIS A 289 -9.14 -3.12 2.78
C HIS A 289 -9.90 -1.88 3.25
N GLN A 290 -10.62 -1.98 4.38
CA GLN A 290 -11.30 -0.83 4.99
C GLN A 290 -10.28 0.22 5.44
N LEU A 291 -9.19 -0.19 6.10
CA LEU A 291 -8.12 0.71 6.50
C LEU A 291 -7.47 1.39 5.28
N CYS A 292 -7.16 0.63 4.22
CA CYS A 292 -6.62 1.19 2.98
C CYS A 292 -7.57 2.21 2.33
N ALA A 293 -8.88 1.95 2.34
CA ALA A 293 -9.88 2.90 1.86
C ALA A 293 -9.90 4.19 2.71
N ARG A 294 -9.86 4.07 4.04
CA ARG A 294 -9.79 5.19 4.97
C ARG A 294 -8.50 6.00 4.80
N ALA A 295 -7.37 5.33 4.59
CA ALA A 295 -6.09 5.99 4.35
C ALA A 295 -6.08 6.80 3.04
N ARG A 296 -6.66 6.25 1.95
CA ARG A 296 -6.83 6.97 0.68
C ARG A 296 -7.77 8.18 0.83
N ALA A 297 -8.84 8.06 1.62
CA ALA A 297 -9.73 9.18 1.93
C ALA A 297 -8.99 10.26 2.74
N GLY A 298 -8.28 9.88 3.79
CA GLY A 298 -7.53 10.81 4.62
C GLY A 298 -6.42 11.54 3.85
N GLN A 299 -5.78 10.87 2.91
CA GLN A 299 -4.82 11.53 2.02
C GLN A 299 -5.48 12.62 1.16
N ARG A 300 -6.68 12.37 0.62
CA ARG A 300 -7.40 13.36 -0.20
C ARG A 300 -7.99 14.52 0.61
N GLU A 301 -8.49 14.22 1.81
CA GLU A 301 -9.25 15.17 2.63
C GLU A 301 -8.36 15.97 3.59
N HIS A 302 -7.27 15.36 4.07
CA HIS A 302 -6.40 15.89 5.13
C HIS A 302 -4.92 15.90 4.75
N GLU A 303 -4.59 15.59 3.50
CA GLU A 303 -3.23 15.59 2.96
C GLU A 303 -2.24 14.71 3.75
N TRP A 304 -2.72 13.56 4.28
CA TRP A 304 -1.85 12.65 5.01
C TRP A 304 -0.66 12.22 4.17
N GLN A 305 0.52 12.26 4.75
CA GLN A 305 1.76 11.77 4.16
C GLN A 305 2.24 10.47 4.79
N TRP A 306 1.70 10.13 5.96
CA TRP A 306 2.01 8.89 6.68
C TRP A 306 0.78 8.35 7.41
N ILE A 307 0.83 7.05 7.67
CA ILE A 307 -0.07 6.37 8.60
C ILE A 307 0.74 5.50 9.55
N GLY A 308 0.36 5.49 10.82
CA GLY A 308 0.80 4.52 11.83
C GLY A 308 -0.26 3.45 12.03
N ILE A 309 0.14 2.19 12.26
CA ILE A 309 -0.78 1.07 12.52
C ILE A 309 -0.25 0.28 13.71
N ASP A 310 -0.92 0.35 14.86
CA ASP A 310 -0.56 -0.37 16.08
C ASP A 310 -1.69 -1.35 16.45
N HIS A 311 -1.61 -2.62 16.09
CA HIS A 311 -0.54 -3.30 15.38
C HIS A 311 -1.08 -4.34 14.37
N LEU A 312 -0.21 -4.93 13.58
CA LEU A 312 -0.49 -5.84 12.47
C LEU A 312 -1.50 -6.96 12.77
N HIS A 313 -1.45 -7.54 13.96
CA HIS A 313 -2.23 -8.74 14.30
C HIS A 313 -3.67 -8.42 14.74
N GLU A 314 -4.05 -7.15 14.84
CA GLU A 314 -5.40 -6.69 15.20
C GLU A 314 -6.31 -6.49 13.98
N PHE A 315 -5.78 -6.66 12.77
CA PHE A 315 -6.63 -6.63 11.57
C PHE A 315 -7.69 -7.73 11.62
N ARG A 316 -8.93 -7.37 11.35
CA ARG A 316 -10.01 -8.33 11.14
C ARG A 316 -9.77 -9.09 9.84
N LYS A 317 -9.99 -10.40 9.86
CA LYS A 317 -9.96 -11.22 8.65
C LYS A 317 -11.10 -10.81 7.71
N THR A 318 -10.82 -10.76 6.42
CA THR A 318 -11.82 -10.53 5.36
C THR A 318 -12.74 -11.75 5.22
N ASP A 319 -12.18 -12.96 5.34
CA ASP A 319 -12.91 -14.22 5.43
C ASP A 319 -12.58 -14.90 6.77
N PRO A 320 -13.57 -15.17 7.64
CA PRO A 320 -13.35 -15.87 8.92
C PRO A 320 -12.62 -17.21 8.80
N ASN A 321 -12.79 -17.91 7.68
CA ASN A 321 -12.18 -19.23 7.41
C ASN A 321 -10.75 -19.15 6.87
N MET A 322 -10.26 -17.94 6.58
CA MET A 322 -8.91 -17.74 6.07
C MET A 322 -7.84 -18.19 7.07
N SER A 323 -6.82 -18.90 6.58
CA SER A 323 -5.68 -19.28 7.42
C SER A 323 -4.90 -18.03 7.90
N PRO A 324 -4.23 -18.10 9.07
CA PRO A 324 -3.41 -16.97 9.53
C PRO A 324 -2.36 -16.53 8.52
N GLN A 325 -1.76 -17.45 7.79
CA GLN A 325 -0.76 -17.16 6.75
C GLN A 325 -1.37 -16.44 5.55
N ALA A 326 -2.53 -16.90 5.06
CA ALA A 326 -3.25 -16.24 3.96
C ALA A 326 -3.70 -14.83 4.35
N HIS A 327 -4.18 -14.64 5.58
CA HIS A 327 -4.53 -13.34 6.11
C HIS A 327 -3.33 -12.38 6.15
N MET A 328 -2.18 -12.83 6.64
CA MET A 328 -0.97 -11.99 6.65
C MET A 328 -0.44 -11.70 5.25
N GLN A 329 -0.63 -12.62 4.29
CA GLN A 329 -0.30 -12.36 2.88
C GLN A 329 -1.20 -11.25 2.31
N GLU A 330 -2.52 -11.34 2.54
CA GLU A 330 -3.50 -10.32 2.12
C GLU A 330 -3.15 -8.94 2.70
N VAL A 331 -2.85 -8.87 4.00
CA VAL A 331 -2.46 -7.62 4.67
C VAL A 331 -1.18 -7.05 4.06
N ALA A 332 -0.17 -7.90 3.83
CA ALA A 332 1.09 -7.47 3.23
C ALA A 332 0.92 -6.92 1.81
N ASP A 333 0.09 -7.58 1.00
CA ASP A 333 -0.18 -7.19 -0.39
C ASP A 333 -0.95 -5.87 -0.44
N ALA A 334 -2.02 -5.74 0.34
CA ALA A 334 -2.85 -4.54 0.38
C ALA A 334 -2.08 -3.30 0.89
N LEU A 335 -1.28 -3.44 1.96
CA LEU A 335 -0.46 -2.32 2.47
C LEU A 335 0.66 -1.94 1.49
N HIS A 336 1.28 -2.93 0.81
CA HIS A 336 2.30 -2.65 -0.19
C HIS A 336 1.73 -1.91 -1.40
N GLU A 337 0.56 -2.30 -1.88
CA GLU A 337 -0.17 -1.61 -2.94
C GLU A 337 -0.57 -0.20 -2.52
N LEU A 338 -1.10 -0.02 -1.30
CA LEU A 338 -1.39 1.30 -0.75
C LEU A 338 -0.16 2.21 -0.81
N CYS A 339 0.99 1.73 -0.30
CA CYS A 339 2.23 2.48 -0.33
C CYS A 339 2.61 2.91 -1.76
N LYS A 340 2.56 1.98 -2.73
CA LYS A 340 2.95 2.24 -4.11
C LYS A 340 2.06 3.26 -4.80
N THR A 341 0.74 3.14 -4.62
CA THR A 341 -0.26 3.97 -5.32
C THR A 341 -0.40 5.36 -4.72
N THR A 342 -0.28 5.49 -3.38
CA THR A 342 -0.50 6.76 -2.67
C THR A 342 0.78 7.49 -2.29
N LYS A 343 1.92 6.80 -2.29
CA LYS A 343 3.20 7.28 -1.73
C LYS A 343 3.14 7.56 -0.22
N LEU A 344 2.10 7.12 0.48
CA LEU A 344 2.05 7.17 1.94
C LEU A 344 3.21 6.37 2.55
N ALA A 345 3.83 6.92 3.58
CA ALA A 345 4.72 6.16 4.45
C ALA A 345 3.87 5.38 5.47
N VAL A 346 4.13 4.08 5.64
CA VAL A 346 3.42 3.23 6.58
C VAL A 346 4.36 2.83 7.72
N ILE A 347 4.03 3.24 8.95
CA ILE A 347 4.73 2.83 10.18
C ILE A 347 3.89 1.72 10.81
N LEU A 348 4.37 0.48 10.72
CA LEU A 348 3.59 -0.71 11.08
C LEU A 348 4.21 -1.41 12.29
N GLY A 349 3.44 -1.60 13.36
CA GLY A 349 3.79 -2.42 14.50
C GLY A 349 3.51 -3.90 14.27
N ALA A 350 4.42 -4.78 14.70
CA ALA A 350 4.19 -6.20 14.67
C ALA A 350 4.75 -6.89 15.93
N GLN A 351 4.05 -7.92 16.39
CA GLN A 351 4.54 -8.75 17.50
C GLN A 351 5.45 -9.86 16.98
N MET A 352 6.46 -10.16 17.77
CA MET A 352 7.33 -11.30 17.54
C MET A 352 6.68 -12.61 17.99
N ASN A 353 7.16 -13.70 17.41
CA ASN A 353 6.89 -15.03 17.91
C ASN A 353 7.48 -15.17 19.34
N SER A 354 6.69 -15.69 20.29
CA SER A 354 7.10 -15.85 21.69
C SER A 354 8.30 -16.76 21.89
N GLU A 355 8.54 -17.71 20.98
CA GLU A 355 9.73 -18.60 21.01
C GLU A 355 11.05 -17.83 20.94
N ALA A 356 11.07 -16.66 20.34
CA ALA A 356 12.24 -15.79 20.26
C ALA A 356 12.77 -15.38 21.66
N ARG A 357 11.88 -15.34 22.68
CA ARG A 357 12.23 -15.00 24.06
C ARG A 357 13.24 -16.00 24.68
N ASN A 358 13.17 -17.25 24.25
CA ASN A 358 13.99 -18.34 24.82
C ASN A 358 15.35 -18.51 24.14
N ARG A 359 15.66 -17.65 23.15
CA ARG A 359 16.97 -17.68 22.49
C ARG A 359 18.07 -17.09 23.36
N LYS A 360 19.30 -17.50 23.12
CA LYS A 360 20.50 -16.89 23.74
C LYS A 360 20.59 -15.38 23.49
N ASP A 361 20.18 -14.93 22.30
CA ASP A 361 20.00 -13.51 21.96
C ASP A 361 18.55 -13.30 21.47
N PRO A 362 17.67 -12.76 22.31
CA PRO A 362 16.24 -12.60 21.98
C PRO A 362 15.92 -11.33 21.18
N ARG A 363 16.94 -10.58 20.72
CA ARG A 363 16.72 -9.41 19.86
C ARG A 363 16.02 -9.78 18.56
N PRO A 364 15.15 -8.90 18.06
CA PRO A 364 14.41 -9.15 16.83
C PRO A 364 15.31 -9.38 15.61
N ARG A 365 14.97 -10.38 14.79
CA ARG A 365 15.64 -10.75 13.54
C ARG A 365 14.61 -10.96 12.45
N LEU A 366 15.06 -11.02 11.20
CA LEU A 366 14.19 -11.45 10.09
C LEU A 366 13.68 -12.89 10.34
N GLY A 367 12.40 -13.10 10.11
CA GLY A 367 11.69 -14.35 10.37
C GLY A 367 11.03 -14.41 11.75
N ASP A 368 11.18 -13.39 12.60
CA ASP A 368 10.64 -13.38 13.96
C ASP A 368 9.18 -12.87 14.05
N VAL A 369 8.67 -12.19 13.04
CA VAL A 369 7.28 -11.69 13.07
C VAL A 369 6.31 -12.87 12.97
N ARG A 370 5.41 -12.97 13.93
CA ARG A 370 4.42 -14.05 13.98
C ARG A 370 3.57 -14.07 12.70
N TYR A 371 3.65 -15.15 11.92
CA TYR A 371 3.03 -15.30 10.58
C TYR A 371 3.39 -14.19 9.58
N GLY A 372 4.28 -13.26 9.93
CA GLY A 372 4.51 -12.00 9.24
C GLY A 372 5.60 -12.02 8.17
N LYS A 373 6.10 -13.19 7.74
CA LYS A 373 7.12 -13.28 6.68
C LYS A 373 6.77 -12.45 5.42
N PRO A 374 5.52 -12.45 4.91
CA PRO A 374 5.15 -11.63 3.76
C PRO A 374 5.32 -10.13 4.01
N VAL A 375 5.00 -9.66 5.24
CA VAL A 375 5.14 -8.26 5.63
C VAL A 375 6.62 -7.87 5.75
N GLU A 376 7.46 -8.74 6.36
CA GLU A 376 8.90 -8.53 6.45
C GLU A 376 9.55 -8.42 5.07
N GLU A 377 9.14 -9.24 4.11
CA GLU A 377 9.66 -9.22 2.74
C GLU A 377 9.35 -7.90 2.03
N LYS A 378 8.14 -7.36 2.22
CA LYS A 378 7.68 -6.11 1.60
C LYS A 378 8.17 -4.85 2.32
N ALA A 379 8.46 -4.92 3.61
CA ALA A 379 9.00 -3.80 4.36
C ALA A 379 10.35 -3.32 3.79
N ALA A 380 10.53 -2.01 3.71
CA ALA A 380 11.80 -1.42 3.30
C ALA A 380 12.79 -1.33 4.47
N VAL A 381 12.28 -1.12 5.67
CA VAL A 381 13.03 -1.06 6.92
C VAL A 381 12.32 -1.92 7.95
N MET A 382 13.08 -2.68 8.75
CA MET A 382 12.61 -3.39 9.93
C MET A 382 13.44 -2.99 11.13
N LEU A 383 12.82 -2.34 12.10
CA LEU A 383 13.42 -1.95 13.38
C LEU A 383 12.95 -2.92 14.47
N GLY A 384 13.88 -3.60 15.07
CA GLY A 384 13.67 -4.44 16.24
C GLY A 384 13.84 -3.64 17.53
N ILE A 385 12.85 -3.70 18.41
CA ILE A 385 12.88 -3.05 19.74
C ILE A 385 13.12 -4.12 20.80
N TYR A 386 14.16 -3.92 21.62
CA TYR A 386 14.50 -4.84 22.68
C TYR A 386 14.96 -4.10 23.95
N ARG A 387 14.43 -4.50 25.08
CA ARG A 387 14.84 -3.98 26.40
C ARG A 387 15.33 -5.14 27.26
N ASP A 388 16.65 -5.18 27.46
CA ASP A 388 17.29 -6.27 28.20
C ASP A 388 16.80 -6.37 29.64
N HIS A 389 16.61 -5.23 30.30
CA HIS A 389 16.08 -5.17 31.67
C HIS A 389 14.73 -5.87 31.85
N VAL A 390 13.89 -5.97 30.79
CA VAL A 390 12.59 -6.67 30.85
C VAL A 390 12.77 -8.20 30.88
N ILE A 391 13.82 -8.71 30.24
CA ILE A 391 14.12 -10.15 30.20
C ILE A 391 15.10 -10.53 31.32
N ASN A 392 16.15 -9.73 31.49
CA ASN A 392 17.23 -9.92 32.48
C ASN A 392 17.29 -8.66 33.34
N PRO A 393 16.50 -8.57 34.44
CA PRO A 393 16.49 -7.39 35.30
C PRO A 393 17.89 -6.98 35.77
N SER A 394 18.33 -5.80 35.33
CA SER A 394 19.60 -5.19 35.74
C SER A 394 19.39 -3.69 35.96
N PRO A 395 19.82 -3.13 37.11
CA PRO A 395 19.69 -1.69 37.37
C PRO A 395 20.42 -0.84 36.34
N GLU A 396 21.58 -1.30 35.84
CA GLU A 396 22.43 -0.57 34.92
C GLU A 396 21.75 -0.39 33.55
N ARG A 397 20.93 -1.37 33.11
CA ARG A 397 20.27 -1.34 31.82
C ARG A 397 18.75 -0.96 31.87
N ARG A 398 18.31 -0.50 33.03
CA ARG A 398 16.90 -0.15 33.30
C ARG A 398 16.36 0.89 32.29
N PHE A 399 17.21 1.84 31.93
CA PHE A 399 16.87 2.97 31.08
C PHE A 399 17.37 2.80 29.64
N GLU A 400 17.77 1.61 29.24
CA GLU A 400 18.24 1.33 27.89
C GLU A 400 17.16 0.62 27.06
N VAL A 401 17.14 0.97 25.78
CA VAL A 401 16.42 0.25 24.74
C VAL A 401 17.36 0.05 23.55
N ASP A 402 17.51 -1.19 23.15
CA ASP A 402 18.26 -1.55 21.95
C ASP A 402 17.33 -1.40 20.73
N ILE A 403 17.75 -0.63 19.74
CA ILE A 403 17.11 -0.54 18.44
C ILE A 403 18.03 -1.21 17.42
N ASN A 404 17.51 -2.24 16.76
CA ASN A 404 18.22 -3.03 15.76
C ASN A 404 17.56 -2.88 14.39
N ALA A 405 18.26 -2.33 13.39
CA ALA A 405 17.81 -2.32 12.00
C ALA A 405 18.09 -3.70 11.36
N ALA A 406 17.19 -4.66 11.60
CA ALA A 406 17.29 -6.02 11.05
C ALA A 406 17.19 -6.05 9.53
N LYS A 407 16.57 -5.01 8.92
CA LYS A 407 16.50 -4.76 7.48
C LYS A 407 16.56 -3.26 7.23
N SER A 408 17.38 -2.82 6.27
CA SER A 408 17.41 -1.44 5.80
C SER A 408 17.74 -1.40 4.31
N ARG A 409 16.85 -0.82 3.49
CA ARG A 409 17.09 -0.61 2.04
C ARG A 409 17.78 0.72 1.75
N PHE A 410 17.74 1.66 2.70
CA PHE A 410 18.12 3.07 2.45
C PHE A 410 19.24 3.57 3.35
N GLY A 411 19.62 2.83 4.37
CA GLY A 411 20.66 3.20 5.32
C GLY A 411 21.66 2.07 5.53
N THR A 412 22.63 2.31 6.39
CA THR A 412 23.70 1.36 6.71
C THR A 412 23.24 0.17 7.54
N GLY A 413 22.01 0.22 8.08
CA GLY A 413 21.56 -0.73 9.10
C GLY A 413 22.33 -0.55 10.40
N GLY A 414 22.41 -1.65 11.15
CA GLY A 414 23.17 -1.67 12.40
C GLY A 414 22.29 -1.66 13.65
N ARG A 415 22.90 -1.33 14.77
CA ARG A 415 22.25 -1.31 16.09
C ARG A 415 22.70 -0.07 16.87
N CYS A 416 21.76 0.49 17.63
CA CYS A 416 22.07 1.54 18.61
C CYS A 416 21.39 1.25 19.94
N ILE A 417 21.86 1.91 20.98
CA ILE A 417 21.23 1.95 22.30
C ILE A 417 20.66 3.35 22.46
N MET A 418 19.37 3.44 22.75
CA MET A 418 18.65 4.67 23.04
C MET A 418 18.22 4.67 24.52
N ARG A 419 17.84 5.84 25.02
CA ARG A 419 17.35 6.00 26.39
C ARG A 419 15.86 5.74 26.46
N TRP A 420 15.46 4.84 27.35
CA TRP A 420 14.08 4.54 27.69
C TRP A 420 13.62 5.39 28.88
N GLU A 421 12.68 6.27 28.65
CA GLU A 421 12.03 7.07 29.70
C GLU A 421 10.54 6.66 29.80
N GLY A 422 10.32 5.44 30.32
CA GLY A 422 8.98 4.83 30.37
C GLY A 422 7.98 5.60 31.23
N HIS A 423 8.45 6.32 32.23
CA HIS A 423 7.63 7.19 33.07
C HIS A 423 7.11 8.43 32.29
N PHE A 424 7.77 8.80 31.20
CA PHE A 424 7.34 9.85 30.26
C PHE A 424 6.87 9.28 28.92
N GLN A 425 6.71 7.96 28.81
CA GLN A 425 6.26 7.29 27.57
C GLN A 425 7.06 7.69 26.34
N ARG A 426 8.42 7.72 26.44
CA ARG A 426 9.28 8.12 25.31
C ARG A 426 10.60 7.36 25.24
N VAL A 427 11.14 7.36 24.02
CA VAL A 427 12.49 6.89 23.68
C VAL A 427 13.24 8.06 23.07
N VAL A 428 14.43 8.34 23.56
CA VAL A 428 15.25 9.49 23.11
C VAL A 428 16.69 9.05 22.82
N ASP A 429 17.41 9.85 22.03
CA ASP A 429 18.82 9.60 21.79
C ASP A 429 19.59 9.62 23.13
N THR A 430 20.51 8.67 23.31
CA THR A 430 21.41 8.72 24.45
C THR A 430 22.36 9.92 24.27
N PRO A 431 22.50 10.78 25.27
CA PRO A 431 23.51 11.83 25.19
C PRO A 431 24.88 11.23 24.84
N ILE A 432 25.51 11.77 23.79
CA ILE A 432 26.89 11.39 23.46
C ILE A 432 27.74 11.87 24.65
N GLY A 433 28.19 10.94 25.47
CA GLY A 433 29.19 11.24 26.50
C GLY A 433 30.44 11.73 25.79
N PHE A 434 30.81 12.98 26.07
CA PHE A 434 32.12 13.51 25.72
C PHE A 434 33.21 12.90 26.60
#